data_2f17e90f758fd81abf40f316726e27c2
#
_entry.id   2f17e90f758fd81abf40f316726e27c2
#
_cell.length_a   1.000
_cell.length_b   1.000
_cell.length_c   1.000
_cell.angle_alpha   90.00
_cell.angle_beta   90.00
_cell.angle_gamma   90.00
#
_symmetry.space_group_name_H-M   'P 1'
#
loop_
_entity.id
_entity.type
_entity.pdbx_description
1 polymer ?
#
loop_
_entity_poly.entity_id
_entity_poly.type
_entity_poly.pdbx_seq_one_letter_code
_entity_poly.pdbx_strand_id
1 'polypeptide(L)'
;ELLADVDYITVGDLKIRIEHGDALCTDDVSYQKFRKVIRNPFLLGLLKRTPLAFRKRLATGFRQKSQQANQMKSYDVMDVNQHAVEKALIHVDLLIHGHTHRPEIHDVNGKKRIVLGDWRESSAEILELKNGSNLSLSTWKY
;
A
#
# COMPACT_ATOMS: atom_id res chain seq x y z
N GLU A 1 10.23 -8.78 -11.88
CA GLU A 1 9.74 -7.47 -12.38
C GLU A 1 9.21 -6.66 -11.21
N LEU A 2 9.49 -5.33 -11.19
CA LEU A 2 8.95 -4.45 -10.17
C LEU A 2 7.62 -3.88 -10.71
N LEU A 3 6.55 -4.01 -9.92
CA LEU A 3 5.26 -3.43 -10.25
C LEU A 3 5.32 -1.89 -10.19
N ALA A 4 4.46 -1.25 -10.95
CA ALA A 4 4.21 0.19 -10.85
C ALA A 4 3.57 0.54 -9.50
N ASP A 5 3.42 1.84 -9.20
CA ASP A 5 2.71 2.31 -7.99
C ASP A 5 1.27 1.78 -7.93
N VAL A 6 0.64 1.63 -9.08
CA VAL A 6 -0.67 1.00 -9.31
C VAL A 6 -0.53 0.06 -10.50
N ASP A 7 -0.98 -1.16 -10.36
CA ASP A 7 -0.99 -2.14 -11.43
C ASP A 7 -2.37 -2.80 -11.55
N TYR A 8 -2.64 -3.37 -12.72
CA TYR A 8 -3.91 -4.01 -13.04
C TYR A 8 -3.66 -5.39 -13.62
N ILE A 9 -4.33 -6.39 -13.05
CA ILE A 9 -4.30 -7.75 -13.55
C ILE A 9 -5.73 -8.25 -13.80
N THR A 10 -5.86 -9.25 -14.68
CA THR A 10 -7.13 -9.92 -14.92
C THR A 10 -6.97 -11.41 -14.60
N VAL A 11 -7.86 -11.95 -13.79
CA VAL A 11 -7.89 -13.37 -13.43
C VAL A 11 -9.29 -13.92 -13.74
N GLY A 12 -9.41 -14.72 -14.79
CA GLY A 12 -10.73 -15.03 -15.36
C GLY A 12 -11.42 -13.76 -15.84
N ASP A 13 -12.62 -13.51 -15.37
CA ASP A 13 -13.40 -12.30 -15.68
C ASP A 13 -13.15 -11.14 -14.69
N LEU A 14 -12.42 -11.39 -13.60
CA LEU A 14 -12.16 -10.38 -12.56
C LEU A 14 -11.06 -9.41 -12.96
N LYS A 15 -11.37 -8.13 -12.93
CA LYS A 15 -10.41 -7.04 -13.06
C LYS A 15 -9.93 -6.64 -11.65
N ILE A 16 -8.64 -6.73 -11.43
CA ILE A 16 -8.02 -6.53 -10.12
C ILE A 16 -7.06 -5.35 -10.20
N ARG A 17 -7.22 -4.39 -9.30
CA ARG A 17 -6.25 -3.32 -9.06
C ARG A 17 -5.36 -3.70 -7.88
N ILE A 18 -4.05 -3.59 -8.08
CA ILE A 18 -3.04 -3.85 -7.04
C ILE A 18 -2.24 -2.58 -6.82
N GLU A 19 -2.08 -2.18 -5.58
CA GLU A 19 -1.27 -1.03 -5.20
C GLU A 19 -0.70 -1.17 -3.78
N HIS A 20 0.29 -0.34 -3.44
CA HIS A 20 0.82 -0.33 -2.09
C HIS A 20 -0.24 0.10 -1.05
N GLY A 21 -1.11 1.05 -1.37
CA GLY A 21 -2.19 1.54 -0.52
C GLY A 21 -1.92 2.87 0.16
N ASP A 22 -0.68 3.32 0.22
CA ASP A 22 -0.30 4.60 0.83
C ASP A 22 -0.94 5.82 0.15
N ALA A 23 -1.27 5.72 -1.13
CA ALA A 23 -1.97 6.76 -1.87
C ALA A 23 -3.45 6.90 -1.47
N LEU A 24 -4.02 5.85 -0.89
CA LEU A 24 -5.42 5.83 -0.44
C LEU A 24 -5.62 6.54 0.91
N CYS A 25 -4.56 6.71 1.71
CA CYS A 25 -4.59 7.41 3.01
C CYS A 25 -4.59 8.94 2.79
N THR A 26 -5.63 9.47 2.14
CA THR A 26 -5.68 10.87 1.71
C THR A 26 -5.87 11.85 2.86
N ASP A 27 -6.37 11.39 4.00
CA ASP A 27 -6.60 12.20 5.20
C ASP A 27 -5.30 12.52 5.93
N ASP A 28 -4.23 11.73 5.73
CA ASP A 28 -2.89 12.07 6.18
C ASP A 28 -2.20 13.05 5.22
N VAL A 29 -2.67 14.30 5.23
CA VAL A 29 -2.18 15.37 4.37
C VAL A 29 -0.67 15.56 4.48
N SER A 30 -0.11 15.40 5.69
CA SER A 30 1.32 15.54 5.93
C SER A 30 2.12 14.45 5.23
N TYR A 31 1.65 13.21 5.32
CA TYR A 31 2.24 12.08 4.62
C TYR A 31 2.12 12.22 3.11
N GLN A 32 0.95 12.62 2.60
CA GLN A 32 0.75 12.81 1.15
C GLN A 32 1.68 13.89 0.56
N LYS A 33 1.93 14.98 1.29
CA LYS A 33 2.93 15.99 0.88
C LYS A 33 4.34 15.39 0.84
N PHE A 34 4.74 14.66 1.88
CA PHE A 34 6.03 13.96 1.95
C PHE A 34 6.17 12.94 0.81
N ARG A 35 5.14 12.11 0.58
CA ARG A 35 5.07 11.13 -0.50
C ARG A 35 5.33 11.75 -1.87
N LYS A 36 4.68 12.88 -2.18
CA LYS A 36 4.90 13.60 -3.45
C LYS A 36 6.34 14.05 -3.62
N VAL A 37 6.98 14.51 -2.55
CA VAL A 37 8.37 14.97 -2.60
C VAL A 37 9.33 13.79 -2.82
N ILE A 38 9.23 12.74 -2.01
CA ILE A 38 10.18 11.60 -2.10
C ILE A 38 10.02 10.75 -3.36
N ARG A 39 8.84 10.76 -3.99
CA ARG A 39 8.57 10.06 -5.25
C ARG A 39 8.76 10.95 -6.49
N ASN A 40 9.19 12.18 -6.32
CA ASN A 40 9.49 13.06 -7.45
C ASN A 40 10.65 12.47 -8.28
N PRO A 41 10.44 12.17 -9.58
CA PRO A 41 11.44 11.51 -10.41
C PRO A 41 12.72 12.35 -10.57
N PHE A 42 12.60 13.67 -10.58
CA PHE A 42 13.74 14.57 -10.66
C PHE A 42 14.60 14.51 -9.40
N LEU A 43 13.96 14.55 -8.23
CA LEU A 43 14.65 14.40 -6.94
C LEU A 43 15.29 13.03 -6.80
N LEU A 44 14.61 11.97 -7.20
CA LEU A 44 15.16 10.62 -7.21
C LEU A 44 16.35 10.49 -8.16
N GLY A 45 16.29 11.13 -9.35
CA GLY A 45 17.38 11.17 -10.30
C GLY A 45 18.64 11.86 -9.71
N LEU A 46 18.45 12.96 -8.98
CA LEU A 46 19.52 13.65 -8.28
C LEU A 46 20.09 12.79 -7.14
N LEU A 47 19.25 12.21 -6.32
CA LEU A 47 19.68 11.34 -5.22
C LEU A 47 20.45 10.11 -5.69
N LYS A 48 20.07 9.52 -6.83
CA LYS A 48 20.82 8.38 -7.42
C LYS A 48 22.27 8.71 -7.76
N ARG A 49 22.59 9.97 -7.99
CA ARG A 49 23.95 10.45 -8.26
C ARG A 49 24.78 10.69 -7.00
N THR A 50 24.17 10.65 -5.81
CA THR A 50 24.90 10.85 -4.54
C THR A 50 25.48 9.53 -4.01
N PRO A 51 26.54 9.58 -3.17
CA PRO A 51 27.11 8.38 -2.55
C PRO A 51 26.09 7.59 -1.73
N LEU A 52 26.24 6.26 -1.72
CA LEU A 52 25.33 5.37 -0.99
C LEU A 52 25.26 5.70 0.51
N ALA A 53 26.37 6.05 1.13
CA ALA A 53 26.43 6.41 2.55
C ALA A 53 25.51 7.62 2.87
N PHE A 54 25.54 8.65 2.00
CA PHE A 54 24.67 9.81 2.13
C PHE A 54 23.18 9.41 2.04
N ARG A 55 22.84 8.60 1.02
CA ARG A 55 21.44 8.10 0.84
C ARG A 55 20.95 7.29 2.03
N LYS A 56 21.80 6.40 2.58
CA LYS A 56 21.48 5.62 3.78
C LYS A 56 21.22 6.52 4.98
N ARG A 57 22.07 7.52 5.22
CA ARG A 57 21.89 8.48 6.33
C ARG A 57 20.60 9.27 6.19
N LEU A 58 20.28 9.73 4.97
CA LEU A 58 19.05 10.46 4.69
C LEU A 58 17.82 9.57 4.92
N ALA A 59 17.83 8.34 4.44
CA ALA A 59 16.73 7.38 4.62
C ALA A 59 16.50 7.05 6.11
N THR A 60 17.56 6.87 6.89
CA THR A 60 17.47 6.65 8.34
C THR A 60 16.83 7.85 9.05
N GLY A 61 17.25 9.07 8.70
CA GLY A 61 16.66 10.29 9.27
C GLY A 61 15.17 10.44 8.93
N PHE A 62 14.77 10.15 7.71
CA PHE A 62 13.34 10.15 7.33
C PHE A 62 12.54 9.07 8.05
N ARG A 63 13.10 7.86 8.19
CA ARG A 63 12.43 6.77 8.92
C ARG A 63 12.18 7.15 10.39
N GLN A 64 13.18 7.72 11.09
CA GLN A 64 13.03 8.16 12.47
C GLN A 64 11.96 9.25 12.62
N LYS A 65 11.98 10.28 11.75
CA LYS A 65 10.97 11.34 11.75
C LYS A 65 9.56 10.79 11.46
N SER A 66 9.43 9.85 10.52
CA SER A 66 8.16 9.22 10.20
C SER A 66 7.62 8.40 11.39
N GLN A 67 8.47 7.64 12.06
CA GLN A 67 8.08 6.89 13.25
C GLN A 67 7.58 7.81 14.37
N GLN A 68 8.29 8.90 14.67
CA GLN A 68 7.86 9.89 15.66
C GLN A 68 6.54 10.56 15.28
N ALA A 69 6.38 10.95 14.02
CA ALA A 69 5.14 11.56 13.54
C ALA A 69 3.94 10.60 13.62
N ASN A 70 4.14 9.32 13.32
CA ASN A 70 3.08 8.32 13.37
C ASN A 70 2.63 8.01 14.81
N GLN A 71 3.50 8.11 15.81
CA GLN A 71 3.14 7.94 17.22
C GLN A 71 2.14 9.00 17.71
N MET A 72 2.10 10.16 17.08
CA MET A 72 1.23 11.29 17.44
C MET A 72 -0.08 11.33 16.62
N LYS A 73 -0.23 10.47 15.64
CA LYS A 73 -1.42 10.43 14.77
C LYS A 73 -2.45 9.43 15.26
N SER A 74 -3.73 9.77 15.10
CA SER A 74 -4.81 8.80 15.32
C SER A 74 -4.77 7.71 14.23
N TYR A 75 -5.23 6.53 14.60
CA TYR A 75 -5.31 5.40 13.66
C TYR A 75 -6.19 5.70 12.44
N ASP A 76 -7.27 6.47 12.63
CA ASP A 76 -8.22 6.81 11.57
C ASP A 76 -7.59 7.66 10.46
N VAL A 77 -6.72 8.61 10.83
CA VAL A 77 -6.00 9.46 9.86
C VAL A 77 -4.99 8.66 9.03
N MET A 78 -4.45 7.58 9.61
CA MET A 78 -3.47 6.73 8.94
C MET A 78 -4.12 5.61 8.12
N ASP A 79 -5.43 5.42 8.22
CA ASP A 79 -6.16 4.44 7.42
C ASP A 79 -6.52 4.99 6.04
N VAL A 80 -7.00 4.12 5.17
CA VAL A 80 -7.44 4.51 3.83
C VAL A 80 -8.74 5.31 3.91
N ASN A 81 -8.81 6.37 3.12
CA ASN A 81 -10.02 7.17 3.00
C ASN A 81 -11.06 6.43 2.15
N GLN A 82 -12.31 6.35 2.64
CA GLN A 82 -13.39 5.61 1.99
C GLN A 82 -13.66 6.08 0.56
N HIS A 83 -13.69 7.40 0.33
CA HIS A 83 -13.92 7.94 -1.01
C HIS A 83 -12.77 7.65 -1.98
N ALA A 84 -11.51 7.62 -1.49
CA ALA A 84 -10.37 7.22 -2.29
C ALA A 84 -10.46 5.74 -2.70
N VAL A 85 -10.91 4.88 -1.80
CA VAL A 85 -11.16 3.45 -2.06
C VAL A 85 -12.26 3.27 -3.11
N GLU A 86 -13.40 3.93 -2.95
CA GLU A 86 -14.51 3.87 -3.90
C GLU A 86 -14.06 4.31 -5.30
N LYS A 87 -13.30 5.40 -5.39
CA LYS A 87 -12.72 5.86 -6.64
C LYS A 87 -11.75 4.85 -7.25
N ALA A 88 -10.95 4.17 -6.44
CA ALA A 88 -10.03 3.13 -6.90
C ALA A 88 -10.76 1.91 -7.46
N LEU A 89 -11.98 1.64 -6.98
CA LEU A 89 -12.82 0.52 -7.41
C LEU A 89 -13.73 0.80 -8.62
N ILE A 90 -13.75 2.01 -9.18
CA ILE A 90 -14.71 2.37 -10.25
C ILE A 90 -14.67 1.38 -11.43
N HIS A 91 -13.48 1.02 -11.92
CA HIS A 91 -13.28 0.25 -13.15
C HIS A 91 -12.76 -1.17 -12.90
N VAL A 92 -12.74 -1.63 -11.65
CA VAL A 92 -12.27 -2.95 -11.23
C VAL A 92 -13.26 -3.61 -10.29
N ASP A 93 -13.17 -4.92 -10.15
CA ASP A 93 -14.02 -5.72 -9.28
C ASP A 93 -13.39 -5.90 -7.90
N LEU A 94 -12.05 -5.82 -7.85
CA LEU A 94 -11.27 -6.10 -6.67
C LEU A 94 -10.12 -5.10 -6.54
N LEU A 95 -9.91 -4.58 -5.32
CA LEU A 95 -8.77 -3.77 -4.92
C LEU A 95 -7.94 -4.53 -3.90
N ILE A 96 -6.67 -4.77 -4.20
CA ILE A 96 -5.71 -5.39 -3.28
C ILE A 96 -4.66 -4.36 -2.90
N HIS A 97 -4.46 -4.15 -1.60
CA HIS A 97 -3.43 -3.24 -1.12
C HIS A 97 -2.84 -3.68 0.23
N GLY A 98 -1.71 -3.13 0.59
CA GLY A 98 -1.05 -3.30 1.89
C GLY A 98 -1.09 -2.03 2.72
N HIS A 99 0.06 -1.56 3.17
CA HIS A 99 0.35 -0.32 3.88
C HIS A 99 -0.18 -0.24 5.31
N THR A 100 -1.46 -0.48 5.54
CA THR A 100 -2.07 -0.41 6.87
C THR A 100 -1.77 -1.64 7.74
N HIS A 101 -1.31 -2.73 7.12
CA HIS A 101 -0.98 -4.01 7.77
C HIS A 101 -2.11 -4.58 8.64
N ARG A 102 -3.37 -4.38 8.21
CA ARG A 102 -4.58 -4.89 8.86
C ARG A 102 -5.29 -5.84 7.90
N PRO A 103 -4.85 -7.11 7.83
CA PRO A 103 -5.35 -8.06 6.84
C PRO A 103 -6.83 -8.30 7.04
N GLU A 104 -7.61 -7.94 6.04
CA GLU A 104 -9.08 -8.06 6.07
C GLU A 104 -9.66 -7.98 4.66
N ILE A 105 -10.82 -8.62 4.46
CA ILE A 105 -11.62 -8.53 3.24
C ILE A 105 -12.85 -7.69 3.55
N HIS A 106 -12.93 -6.51 2.94
CA HIS A 106 -14.05 -5.59 3.09
C HIS A 106 -14.99 -5.66 1.89
N ASP A 107 -16.28 -5.49 2.15
CA ASP A 107 -17.26 -5.20 1.10
C ASP A 107 -17.38 -3.68 0.91
N VAL A 108 -17.30 -3.24 -0.33
CA VAL A 108 -17.42 -1.83 -0.69
C VAL A 108 -18.38 -1.72 -1.88
N ASN A 109 -19.64 -1.47 -1.60
CA ASN A 109 -20.69 -1.32 -2.61
C ASN A 109 -20.79 -2.55 -3.56
N GLY A 110 -20.70 -3.77 -3.01
CA GLY A 110 -20.76 -5.02 -3.74
C GLY A 110 -19.45 -5.44 -4.43
N LYS A 111 -18.37 -4.64 -4.30
CA LYS A 111 -17.00 -4.97 -4.72
C LYS A 111 -16.15 -5.30 -3.51
N LYS A 112 -14.98 -5.90 -3.71
CA LYS A 112 -14.11 -6.29 -2.60
C LYS A 112 -12.86 -5.43 -2.53
N ARG A 113 -12.54 -4.97 -1.32
CA ARG A 113 -11.25 -4.39 -0.97
C ARG A 113 -10.53 -5.36 -0.04
N ILE A 114 -9.32 -5.74 -0.38
CA ILE A 114 -8.50 -6.67 0.40
C ILE A 114 -7.26 -5.97 0.88
N VAL A 115 -7.04 -6.01 2.18
CA VAL A 115 -5.84 -5.51 2.82
C VAL A 115 -4.93 -6.70 3.11
N LEU A 116 -3.67 -6.61 2.65
CA LEU A 116 -2.65 -7.59 2.96
C LEU A 116 -1.91 -7.19 4.24
N GLY A 117 -1.50 -8.20 5.02
CA GLY A 117 -0.64 -8.03 6.17
C GLY A 117 0.82 -7.81 5.79
N ASP A 118 1.66 -7.70 6.82
CA ASP A 118 3.11 -7.61 6.68
C ASP A 118 3.76 -9.00 6.61
N TRP A 119 4.94 -9.03 6.01
CA TRP A 119 5.82 -10.18 6.07
C TRP A 119 6.71 -10.08 7.31
N ARG A 120 6.72 -11.12 8.12
CA ARG A 120 7.51 -11.22 9.36
C ARG A 120 8.60 -12.28 9.20
N GLU A 121 9.46 -12.42 10.21
CA GLU A 121 10.57 -13.38 10.18
C GLU A 121 10.13 -14.85 10.00
N SER A 122 8.90 -15.20 10.42
CA SER A 122 8.41 -16.58 10.41
C SER A 122 7.00 -16.74 9.85
N SER A 123 6.41 -15.68 9.32
CA SER A 123 5.04 -15.73 8.78
C SER A 123 4.76 -14.63 7.76
N ALA A 124 3.83 -14.91 6.87
CA ALA A 124 3.30 -13.95 5.91
C ALA A 124 1.78 -14.11 5.76
N GLU A 125 1.09 -13.00 5.52
CA GLU A 125 -0.32 -13.06 5.11
C GLU A 125 -0.40 -13.28 3.61
N ILE A 126 -1.12 -14.34 3.22
CA ILE A 126 -1.30 -14.76 1.84
C ILE A 126 -2.77 -14.61 1.45
N LEU A 127 -2.98 -13.98 0.31
CA LEU A 127 -4.28 -13.98 -0.36
C LEU A 127 -4.29 -15.07 -1.43
N GLU A 128 -5.22 -15.99 -1.33
CA GLU A 128 -5.49 -16.97 -2.37
C GLU A 128 -6.80 -16.62 -3.10
N LEU A 129 -6.73 -16.65 -4.42
CA LEU A 129 -7.89 -16.53 -5.31
C LEU A 129 -8.10 -17.85 -6.02
N LYS A 130 -9.13 -18.61 -5.63
CA LYS A 130 -9.47 -19.92 -6.22
C LYS A 130 -10.68 -19.79 -7.15
N ASN A 131 -10.59 -20.40 -8.33
CA ASN A 131 -11.70 -20.47 -9.31
C ASN A 131 -12.32 -19.11 -9.67
N GLY A 132 -11.52 -18.04 -9.67
CA GLY A 132 -11.95 -16.69 -10.08
C GLY A 132 -12.90 -15.96 -9.12
N SER A 133 -13.32 -16.56 -8.00
CA SER A 133 -14.28 -15.92 -7.09
C SER A 133 -14.08 -16.22 -5.61
N ASN A 134 -13.46 -17.33 -5.27
CA ASN A 134 -13.28 -17.70 -3.87
C ASN A 134 -11.98 -17.09 -3.31
N LEU A 135 -12.14 -16.05 -2.49
CA LEU A 135 -11.07 -15.30 -1.87
C LEU A 135 -10.85 -15.79 -0.43
N SER A 136 -9.62 -16.11 -0.08
CA SER A 136 -9.25 -16.44 1.31
C SER A 136 -7.95 -15.77 1.71
N LEU A 137 -7.96 -15.13 2.89
CA LEU A 137 -6.76 -14.67 3.58
C LEU A 137 -6.34 -15.71 4.59
N SER A 138 -5.06 -16.04 4.60
CA SER A 138 -4.49 -17.00 5.55
C SER A 138 -3.09 -16.59 5.98
N THR A 139 -2.72 -16.95 7.21
CA THR A 139 -1.35 -16.80 7.69
C THR A 139 -0.54 -18.02 7.31
N TRP A 140 0.45 -17.84 6.46
CA TRP A 140 1.44 -18.87 6.14
C TRP A 140 2.63 -18.76 7.09
N LYS A 141 3.06 -19.89 7.65
CA LYS A 141 4.24 -20.00 8.54
C LYS A 141 5.31 -20.81 7.84
N TYR A 142 6.57 -20.38 7.95
CA TYR A 142 7.75 -21.03 7.36
C TYR A 142 8.91 -21.10 8.34
#